data_4bfab724fec9c3261259772835464e49
#
_entry.id   4bfab724fec9c3261259772835464e49
#
_cell.length_a   1.000
_cell.length_b   1.000
_cell.length_c   1.000
_cell.angle_alpha   90.00
_cell.angle_beta   90.00
_cell.angle_gamma   90.00
#
_symmetry.space_group_name_H-M   'P 1'
#
loop_
_entity.id
_entity.type
_entity.pdbx_description
1 polymer ?
#
loop_
_entity_poly.entity_id
_entity_poly.type
_entity_poly.pdbx_seq_one_letter_code
_entity_poly.pdbx_strand_id
1 'polypeptide(L)'
;MRLPIALAAGVATALAVYAAVPAHAAAPKLTATITQASVWSTGYGADVAVANSGDAAATGWTVEFDLPAGTTVSSSWSATRTQTGQHYKFVNLSWNATVNPGASQTFGFNAAGVGLPVNCTVNGAPCAGGSPSPSTSPSRSASPSASPSASPSASASASPSTSPSRSASPSSSPSPAGPVVDVATAAQLSSALAAAAPGQTIRLAAGTYHGSFVAQQPGTAAAPITLTGPRTAVLVNDGPSGDGPSCPVPTAGWDSGYGLWLFGAAYWNLTGFTVADSKKGIVLDNAQHVTIDGVYVHDTEDEGVHFRRSSADGIIRNSVIESTGLVQPGYGEGLYLGSAGSNWACHGNTGGVDRSDRVQVLGNRIGPNVAAELIDVKEGTFDGVIRGNIFNGQGISGQNSADSWIDVKGIGYLIENNTGTFTAPGTFADGYETHNPATTPSFLNGCGNVWRGNTSDLGGVGTYAIRITSTSKCAGNLNVVYASNTVTNATTGLTNIAVTP
;
A
#
# COMPACT_ATOMS: atom_id res chain seq x y z
N MET A 1 46.68 64.70 -60.09
CA MET A 1 45.37 64.91 -59.50
C MET A 1 44.41 63.86 -60.03
N ARG A 2 44.15 62.82 -59.33
CA ARG A 2 43.16 61.77 -59.69
C ARG A 2 42.33 61.46 -58.44
N LEU A 3 41.06 61.75 -58.48
CA LEU A 3 40.07 61.39 -57.48
C LEU A 3 39.78 59.86 -57.60
N PRO A 4 39.59 59.12 -56.49
CA PRO A 4 39.01 57.80 -56.54
C PRO A 4 37.48 57.85 -56.36
N ILE A 5 36.82 57.07 -57.17
CA ILE A 5 35.37 56.80 -57.12
C ILE A 5 35.08 55.84 -56.00
N ALA A 6 34.19 56.23 -55.07
CA ALA A 6 33.70 55.34 -54.03
C ALA A 6 32.50 54.53 -54.54
N LEU A 7 32.61 53.21 -54.45
CA LEU A 7 31.53 52.23 -54.76
C LEU A 7 30.73 52.00 -53.47
N ALA A 8 29.46 52.38 -53.44
CA ALA A 8 28.56 52.06 -52.37
C ALA A 8 27.91 50.65 -52.54
N ALA A 9 28.21 49.71 -51.66
CA ALA A 9 27.58 48.44 -51.62
C ALA A 9 26.30 48.51 -50.73
N GLY A 10 25.16 48.36 -51.38
CA GLY A 10 23.89 48.29 -50.66
C GLY A 10 23.69 46.89 -49.98
N VAL A 11 23.55 46.90 -48.66
CA VAL A 11 23.19 45.72 -47.91
C VAL A 11 21.67 45.63 -47.86
N ALA A 12 21.10 44.60 -48.52
CA ALA A 12 19.69 44.26 -48.43
C ALA A 12 19.48 43.42 -47.16
N THR A 13 18.86 44.01 -46.12
CA THR A 13 18.41 43.32 -44.94
C THR A 13 17.08 42.59 -45.26
N ALA A 14 17.12 41.25 -45.35
CA ALA A 14 15.93 40.44 -45.38
C ALA A 14 15.32 40.35 -44.00
N LEU A 15 14.15 40.96 -43.75
CA LEU A 15 13.35 40.75 -42.56
C LEU A 15 12.72 39.35 -42.65
N ALA A 16 13.20 38.43 -41.85
CA ALA A 16 12.50 37.15 -41.60
C ALA A 16 11.32 37.44 -40.69
N VAL A 17 10.09 37.34 -41.21
CA VAL A 17 8.87 37.34 -40.42
C VAL A 17 8.76 35.97 -39.75
N TYR A 18 9.15 35.89 -38.48
CA TYR A 18 8.83 34.75 -37.64
C TYR A 18 7.32 34.79 -37.31
N ALA A 19 6.53 33.90 -37.92
CA ALA A 19 5.18 33.67 -37.47
C ALA A 19 5.26 33.12 -36.04
N ALA A 20 4.78 33.88 -35.05
CA ALA A 20 4.64 33.40 -33.68
C ALA A 20 3.63 32.26 -33.68
N VAL A 21 4.11 31.05 -33.42
CA VAL A 21 3.22 29.90 -33.11
C VAL A 21 2.48 30.27 -31.82
N PRO A 22 1.13 30.24 -31.78
CA PRO A 22 0.42 30.55 -30.56
C PRO A 22 0.88 29.58 -29.47
N ALA A 23 1.42 30.12 -28.37
CA ALA A 23 1.79 29.34 -27.21
C ALA A 23 0.51 28.62 -26.73
N HIS A 24 0.55 27.29 -26.72
CA HIS A 24 -0.54 26.50 -26.14
C HIS A 24 -0.62 26.87 -24.65
N ALA A 25 -1.79 27.33 -24.21
CA ALA A 25 -1.96 27.67 -22.79
C ALA A 25 -1.85 26.37 -21.99
N ALA A 26 -0.95 26.36 -21.01
CA ALA A 26 -0.76 25.23 -20.11
C ALA A 26 -2.09 24.92 -19.40
N ALA A 27 -2.58 23.69 -19.49
CA ALA A 27 -3.85 23.29 -18.91
C ALA A 27 -3.76 21.88 -18.28
N PRO A 28 -4.41 21.67 -17.13
CA PRO A 28 -4.51 20.33 -16.56
C PRO A 28 -5.39 19.44 -17.45
N LYS A 29 -5.01 18.17 -17.58
CA LYS A 29 -5.79 17.14 -18.27
C LYS A 29 -5.93 15.94 -17.34
N LEU A 30 -7.02 15.90 -16.59
CA LEU A 30 -7.30 14.82 -15.65
C LEU A 30 -7.96 13.64 -16.36
N THR A 31 -7.56 12.44 -15.95
CA THR A 31 -8.19 11.16 -16.28
C THR A 31 -8.41 10.40 -14.97
N ALA A 32 -9.50 9.64 -14.86
CA ALA A 32 -9.72 8.75 -13.73
C ALA A 32 -9.80 7.30 -14.21
N THR A 33 -9.20 6.39 -13.46
CA THR A 33 -9.25 4.94 -13.72
C THR A 33 -9.74 4.26 -12.45
N ILE A 34 -10.79 3.44 -12.57
CA ILE A 34 -11.35 2.65 -11.48
C ILE A 34 -10.88 1.20 -11.63
N THR A 35 -10.23 0.67 -10.61
CA THR A 35 -9.71 -0.70 -10.59
C THR A 35 -10.29 -1.44 -9.39
N GLN A 36 -10.84 -2.65 -9.60
CA GLN A 36 -11.20 -3.53 -8.49
C GLN A 36 -9.93 -4.04 -7.81
N ALA A 37 -9.67 -3.55 -6.59
CA ALA A 37 -8.50 -3.95 -5.80
C ALA A 37 -8.74 -5.28 -5.05
N SER A 38 -9.99 -5.57 -4.69
CA SER A 38 -10.38 -6.80 -4.00
C SER A 38 -11.82 -7.16 -4.32
N VAL A 39 -12.14 -8.47 -4.37
CA VAL A 39 -13.49 -8.98 -4.64
C VAL A 39 -13.83 -10.06 -3.63
N TRP A 40 -15.05 -10.00 -3.04
CA TRP A 40 -15.61 -11.01 -2.16
C TRP A 40 -17.06 -11.35 -2.58
N SER A 41 -17.66 -12.34 -1.98
CA SER A 41 -18.96 -12.89 -2.41
C SER A 41 -20.12 -11.87 -2.41
N THR A 42 -20.04 -10.82 -1.60
CA THR A 42 -21.12 -9.82 -1.42
C THR A 42 -20.71 -8.40 -1.80
N GLY A 43 -19.52 -8.21 -2.40
CA GLY A 43 -19.03 -6.88 -2.74
C GLY A 43 -17.60 -6.85 -3.26
N TYR A 44 -17.05 -5.64 -3.35
CA TYR A 44 -15.67 -5.41 -3.79
C TYR A 44 -15.11 -4.12 -3.21
N GLY A 45 -13.78 -4.05 -3.13
CA GLY A 45 -13.02 -2.82 -2.93
C GLY A 45 -12.52 -2.29 -4.27
N ALA A 46 -12.58 -1.00 -4.48
CA ALA A 46 -12.08 -0.35 -5.67
C ALA A 46 -11.14 0.80 -5.34
N ASP A 47 -10.06 0.92 -6.09
CA ASP A 47 -9.17 2.06 -6.11
C ASP A 47 -9.45 2.92 -7.33
N VAL A 48 -9.42 4.23 -7.14
CA VAL A 48 -9.62 5.22 -8.21
C VAL A 48 -8.40 6.11 -8.31
N ALA A 49 -7.66 6.00 -9.40
CA ALA A 49 -6.52 6.85 -9.69
C ALA A 49 -6.93 8.03 -10.56
N VAL A 50 -6.71 9.25 -10.07
CA VAL A 50 -6.92 10.51 -10.81
C VAL A 50 -5.55 11.02 -11.25
N ALA A 51 -5.23 10.86 -12.53
CA ALA A 51 -3.94 11.23 -13.12
C ALA A 51 -4.04 12.52 -13.95
N ASN A 52 -2.97 13.32 -13.94
CA ASN A 52 -2.86 14.53 -14.74
C ASN A 52 -1.84 14.35 -15.87
N SER A 53 -2.32 14.18 -17.10
CA SER A 53 -1.49 14.12 -18.31
C SER A 53 -1.30 15.46 -19.00
N GLY A 54 -1.80 16.56 -18.40
CA GLY A 54 -1.62 17.92 -18.90
C GLY A 54 -0.28 18.52 -18.48
N ASP A 55 -0.06 19.74 -18.87
CA ASP A 55 1.17 20.51 -18.67
C ASP A 55 1.04 21.57 -17.55
N ALA A 56 -0.12 21.68 -16.91
CA ALA A 56 -0.36 22.48 -15.70
C ALA A 56 -0.90 21.63 -14.55
N ALA A 57 -0.66 22.07 -13.32
CA ALA A 57 -1.22 21.44 -12.14
C ALA A 57 -2.74 21.66 -12.08
N ALA A 58 -3.50 20.60 -11.76
CA ALA A 58 -4.88 20.72 -11.34
C ALA A 58 -4.92 21.07 -9.84
N THR A 59 -5.82 21.96 -9.44
CA THR A 59 -5.99 22.41 -8.05
C THR A 59 -7.19 21.79 -7.35
N GLY A 60 -7.86 20.86 -8.03
CA GLY A 60 -9.01 20.11 -7.50
C GLY A 60 -9.51 19.10 -8.50
N TRP A 61 -10.13 18.03 -7.98
CA TRP A 61 -10.77 17.02 -8.79
C TRP A 61 -12.08 16.54 -8.18
N THR A 62 -12.96 16.14 -9.05
CA THR A 62 -14.25 15.53 -8.73
C THR A 62 -14.44 14.33 -9.64
N VAL A 63 -14.69 13.15 -9.07
CA VAL A 63 -15.04 11.93 -9.80
C VAL A 63 -16.49 11.60 -9.51
N GLU A 64 -17.26 11.36 -10.56
CA GLU A 64 -18.67 10.99 -10.45
C GLU A 64 -18.94 9.72 -11.23
N PHE A 65 -19.81 8.83 -10.70
CA PHE A 65 -20.24 7.62 -11.39
C PHE A 65 -21.56 7.10 -10.84
N ASP A 66 -22.20 6.21 -11.58
CA ASP A 66 -23.41 5.51 -11.14
C ASP A 66 -23.07 4.06 -10.79
N LEU A 67 -23.74 3.50 -9.77
CA LEU A 67 -23.74 2.07 -9.50
C LEU A 67 -25.08 1.46 -9.92
N PRO A 68 -25.08 0.24 -10.47
CA PRO A 68 -26.31 -0.48 -10.76
C PRO A 68 -27.15 -0.74 -9.49
N ALA A 69 -28.45 -0.86 -9.67
CA ALA A 69 -29.37 -1.20 -8.58
C ALA A 69 -28.92 -2.49 -7.86
N GLY A 70 -28.97 -2.48 -6.53
CA GLY A 70 -28.47 -3.59 -5.70
C GLY A 70 -26.98 -3.49 -5.35
N THR A 71 -26.27 -2.46 -5.83
CA THR A 71 -24.90 -2.17 -5.40
C THR A 71 -24.84 -0.76 -4.79
N THR A 72 -24.21 -0.64 -3.64
CA THR A 72 -24.05 0.63 -2.93
C THR A 72 -22.64 0.80 -2.42
N VAL A 73 -22.15 2.04 -2.33
CA VAL A 73 -20.87 2.33 -1.66
C VAL A 73 -21.07 2.26 -0.15
N SER A 74 -20.48 1.27 0.48
CA SER A 74 -20.56 1.07 1.93
C SER A 74 -19.57 1.94 2.70
N SER A 75 -18.36 2.15 2.18
CA SER A 75 -17.34 3.04 2.76
C SER A 75 -16.47 3.64 1.67
N SER A 76 -15.79 4.75 1.97
CA SER A 76 -14.83 5.39 1.07
C SER A 76 -13.75 6.10 1.86
N TRP A 77 -12.57 6.29 1.26
CA TRP A 77 -11.42 6.97 1.86
C TRP A 77 -10.77 7.91 0.85
N SER A 78 -10.01 8.88 1.36
CA SER A 78 -9.25 9.87 0.57
C SER A 78 -10.10 10.77 -0.35
N ALA A 79 -11.43 10.83 -0.13
CA ALA A 79 -12.34 11.74 -0.81
C ALA A 79 -13.59 12.01 0.03
N THR A 80 -14.18 13.18 -0.13
CA THR A 80 -15.51 13.47 0.41
C THR A 80 -16.56 12.89 -0.53
N ARG A 81 -17.39 11.97 -0.02
CA ARG A 81 -18.47 11.34 -0.78
C ARG A 81 -19.80 12.03 -0.54
N THR A 82 -20.53 12.26 -1.62
CA THR A 82 -21.97 12.55 -1.60
C THR A 82 -22.69 11.55 -2.50
N GLN A 83 -23.96 11.29 -2.22
CA GLN A 83 -24.78 10.31 -2.92
C GLN A 83 -26.19 10.85 -3.14
N THR A 84 -26.72 10.60 -4.35
CA THR A 84 -28.12 10.86 -4.69
C THR A 84 -28.66 9.66 -5.46
N GLY A 85 -29.47 8.82 -4.81
CA GLY A 85 -29.89 7.53 -5.39
C GLY A 85 -28.68 6.62 -5.67
N GLN A 86 -28.52 6.22 -6.92
CA GLN A 86 -27.38 5.40 -7.37
C GLN A 86 -26.21 6.22 -7.93
N HIS A 87 -26.31 7.54 -7.93
CA HIS A 87 -25.25 8.45 -8.35
C HIS A 87 -24.34 8.82 -7.19
N TYR A 88 -23.05 8.64 -7.37
CA TYR A 88 -22.00 8.91 -6.40
C TYR A 88 -21.07 10.00 -6.92
N LYS A 89 -20.75 10.94 -6.05
CA LYS A 89 -19.81 12.02 -6.30
C LYS A 89 -18.74 12.02 -5.23
N PHE A 90 -17.48 12.00 -5.66
CA PHE A 90 -16.27 12.04 -4.82
C PHE A 90 -15.50 13.31 -5.13
N VAL A 91 -15.20 14.09 -4.12
CA VAL A 91 -14.45 15.35 -4.23
C VAL A 91 -13.16 15.20 -3.42
N ASN A 92 -12.08 15.73 -3.94
CA ASN A 92 -10.79 15.74 -3.23
C ASN A 92 -10.88 16.31 -1.82
N LEU A 93 -9.99 15.87 -0.96
CA LEU A 93 -9.70 16.51 0.32
C LEU A 93 -8.67 17.63 0.11
N SER A 94 -8.47 18.48 1.11
CA SER A 94 -7.53 19.61 1.00
C SER A 94 -6.09 19.18 0.70
N TRP A 95 -5.68 18.01 1.21
CA TRP A 95 -4.32 17.51 1.07
C TRP A 95 -4.02 16.82 -0.27
N ASN A 96 -5.04 16.31 -0.98
CA ASN A 96 -4.90 15.64 -2.28
C ASN A 96 -5.57 16.39 -3.45
N ALA A 97 -5.89 17.66 -3.24
CA ALA A 97 -6.53 18.50 -4.26
C ALA A 97 -5.60 18.77 -5.45
N THR A 98 -4.29 18.93 -5.20
CA THR A 98 -3.34 19.25 -6.24
C THR A 98 -2.84 17.98 -6.94
N VAL A 99 -2.99 17.94 -8.27
CA VAL A 99 -2.43 16.90 -9.14
C VAL A 99 -1.46 17.56 -10.12
N ASN A 100 -0.17 17.42 -9.86
CA ASN A 100 0.88 17.98 -10.70
C ASN A 100 0.95 17.30 -12.08
N PRO A 101 1.53 17.92 -13.11
CA PRO A 101 1.79 17.28 -14.38
C PRO A 101 2.54 15.95 -14.22
N GLY A 102 2.02 14.88 -14.83
CA GLY A 102 2.59 13.54 -14.74
C GLY A 102 2.33 12.80 -13.42
N ALA A 103 1.70 13.44 -12.43
CA ALA A 103 1.35 12.83 -11.15
C ALA A 103 -0.08 12.28 -11.11
N SER A 104 -0.38 11.49 -10.08
CA SER A 104 -1.72 11.02 -9.77
C SER A 104 -2.04 11.14 -8.29
N GLN A 105 -3.35 11.25 -7.98
CA GLN A 105 -3.91 11.12 -6.65
C GLN A 105 -4.85 9.91 -6.63
N THR A 106 -4.98 9.26 -5.49
CA THR A 106 -5.84 8.09 -5.37
C THR A 106 -6.87 8.29 -4.26
N PHE A 107 -8.04 7.74 -4.48
CA PHE A 107 -9.04 7.50 -3.45
C PHE A 107 -9.64 6.11 -3.66
N GLY A 108 -10.44 5.62 -2.74
CA GLY A 108 -11.07 4.33 -2.93
C GLY A 108 -12.39 4.21 -2.22
N PHE A 109 -13.08 3.10 -2.52
CA PHE A 109 -14.35 2.78 -1.88
C PHE A 109 -14.58 1.27 -1.82
N ASN A 110 -15.36 0.85 -0.84
CA ASN A 110 -15.92 -0.49 -0.81
C ASN A 110 -17.37 -0.45 -1.27
N ALA A 111 -17.73 -1.38 -2.12
CA ALA A 111 -19.11 -1.56 -2.58
C ALA A 111 -19.71 -2.84 -1.97
N ALA A 112 -20.92 -2.75 -1.47
CA ALA A 112 -21.80 -3.86 -1.18
C ALA A 112 -22.63 -4.16 -2.43
N GLY A 113 -22.56 -5.38 -2.95
CA GLY A 113 -23.09 -5.77 -4.25
C GLY A 113 -21.97 -5.93 -5.29
N VAL A 114 -22.30 -6.50 -6.46
CA VAL A 114 -21.31 -6.89 -7.48
C VAL A 114 -21.33 -6.01 -8.73
N GLY A 115 -22.23 -5.03 -8.79
CA GLY A 115 -22.35 -4.12 -9.93
C GLY A 115 -21.18 -3.14 -10.00
N LEU A 116 -20.57 -3.00 -11.17
CA LEU A 116 -19.43 -2.10 -11.38
C LEU A 116 -19.89 -0.68 -11.69
N PRO A 117 -19.05 0.35 -11.40
CA PRO A 117 -19.31 1.73 -11.78
C PRO A 117 -19.52 1.90 -13.28
N VAL A 118 -20.54 2.69 -13.65
CA VAL A 118 -20.82 3.09 -15.01
C VAL A 118 -20.92 4.62 -15.07
N ASN A 119 -20.89 5.21 -16.25
CA ASN A 119 -21.01 6.65 -16.47
C ASN A 119 -19.96 7.48 -15.72
N CYS A 120 -18.75 6.94 -15.56
CA CYS A 120 -17.69 7.61 -14.82
C CYS A 120 -17.21 8.89 -15.52
N THR A 121 -17.12 9.98 -14.75
CA THR A 121 -16.53 11.25 -15.18
C THR A 121 -15.54 11.80 -14.15
N VAL A 122 -14.53 12.53 -14.63
CA VAL A 122 -13.61 13.33 -13.79
C VAL A 122 -13.68 14.79 -14.25
N ASN A 123 -14.03 15.69 -13.35
CA ASN A 123 -14.31 17.11 -13.65
C ASN A 123 -15.24 17.28 -14.88
N GLY A 124 -16.24 16.39 -15.03
CA GLY A 124 -17.19 16.39 -16.13
C GLY A 124 -16.70 15.76 -17.45
N ALA A 125 -15.42 15.36 -17.56
CA ALA A 125 -14.90 14.62 -18.69
C ALA A 125 -14.98 13.10 -18.42
N PRO A 126 -15.23 12.25 -19.45
CA PRO A 126 -15.29 10.80 -19.27
C PRO A 126 -13.99 10.24 -18.67
N CYS A 127 -14.10 9.24 -17.75
CA CYS A 127 -12.96 8.52 -17.23
C CYS A 127 -12.26 7.68 -18.31
N ALA A 128 -10.95 7.39 -18.10
CA ALA A 128 -10.22 6.48 -18.97
C ALA A 128 -10.79 5.04 -18.84
N GLY A 129 -11.06 4.36 -19.96
CA GLY A 129 -11.50 2.97 -19.97
C GLY A 129 -13.02 2.74 -20.00
N GLY A 130 -13.83 3.76 -20.22
CA GLY A 130 -15.26 3.58 -20.47
C GLY A 130 -15.52 2.84 -21.78
N SER A 131 -15.99 1.59 -21.69
CA SER A 131 -16.52 0.86 -22.85
C SER A 131 -17.73 1.61 -23.41
N PRO A 132 -17.87 1.78 -24.75
CA PRO A 132 -19.01 2.47 -25.30
C PRO A 132 -20.30 1.69 -25.01
N SER A 133 -21.24 2.32 -24.33
CA SER A 133 -22.60 1.83 -24.20
C SER A 133 -23.24 1.80 -25.58
N PRO A 134 -23.97 0.73 -25.98
CA PRO A 134 -24.63 0.71 -27.26
C PRO A 134 -25.79 1.74 -27.27
N SER A 135 -25.73 2.64 -28.22
CA SER A 135 -26.79 3.59 -28.55
C SER A 135 -28.07 2.85 -28.91
N THR A 136 -29.10 2.96 -28.12
CA THR A 136 -30.45 2.53 -28.51
C THR A 136 -31.16 3.67 -29.20
N SER A 137 -31.36 3.52 -30.50
CA SER A 137 -32.33 4.27 -31.29
C SER A 137 -33.74 3.68 -31.11
N PRO A 138 -34.79 4.47 -31.01
CA PRO A 138 -36.12 3.98 -30.68
C PRO A 138 -36.89 3.50 -31.93
N SER A 139 -37.59 2.38 -31.85
CA SER A 139 -38.68 2.07 -32.76
C SER A 139 -39.79 1.22 -32.15
N ARG A 140 -40.90 1.90 -32.02
CA ARG A 140 -42.35 1.50 -32.14
C ARG A 140 -42.84 0.16 -31.58
N SER A 141 -43.71 0.37 -30.63
CA SER A 141 -45.06 -0.19 -30.38
C SER A 141 -45.60 -1.28 -31.26
N ALA A 142 -46.03 -2.39 -30.67
CA ALA A 142 -47.33 -3.03 -30.86
C ALA A 142 -47.52 -4.19 -29.85
N SER A 143 -48.62 -4.10 -29.10
CA SER A 143 -49.29 -5.16 -28.31
C SER A 143 -50.55 -5.57 -29.11
N PRO A 144 -51.39 -6.56 -28.74
CA PRO A 144 -51.31 -7.69 -27.81
C PRO A 144 -51.82 -9.02 -28.41
N SER A 145 -51.79 -10.15 -27.71
CA SER A 145 -52.95 -11.00 -27.47
C SER A 145 -52.63 -12.49 -27.18
N ALA A 146 -53.20 -12.94 -26.07
CA ALA A 146 -53.85 -14.22 -25.76
C ALA A 146 -53.02 -15.52 -25.56
N SER A 147 -53.08 -15.98 -24.34
CA SER A 147 -53.09 -17.36 -23.85
C SER A 147 -54.32 -18.17 -24.37
N PRO A 148 -54.40 -19.52 -24.37
CA PRO A 148 -54.39 -20.28 -23.12
C PRO A 148 -53.84 -21.75 -23.17
N SER A 149 -53.47 -22.22 -21.99
CA SER A 149 -53.81 -23.49 -21.30
C SER A 149 -53.66 -24.84 -22.02
N ALA A 150 -52.87 -25.75 -21.45
CA ALA A 150 -53.26 -27.03 -20.86
C ALA A 150 -52.06 -27.92 -20.50
N SER A 151 -52.00 -28.37 -19.27
CA SER A 151 -51.29 -29.57 -18.78
C SER A 151 -52.22 -30.79 -19.00
N PRO A 152 -51.76 -32.04 -19.01
CA PRO A 152 -51.11 -32.72 -17.92
C PRO A 152 -50.14 -33.91 -18.23
N SER A 153 -49.33 -34.21 -17.22
CA SER A 153 -48.94 -35.54 -16.66
C SER A 153 -48.28 -36.63 -17.53
N ALA A 154 -47.11 -37.07 -17.13
CA ALA A 154 -46.79 -38.29 -16.38
C ALA A 154 -45.39 -38.85 -16.69
N SER A 155 -44.63 -39.06 -15.62
CA SER A 155 -43.67 -40.16 -15.29
C SER A 155 -42.79 -40.80 -16.35
N ALA A 156 -41.47 -40.79 -16.15
CA ALA A 156 -40.65 -41.90 -15.66
C ALA A 156 -39.14 -41.67 -15.91
N SER A 157 -38.43 -41.77 -14.82
CA SER A 157 -37.09 -42.36 -14.57
C SER A 157 -36.14 -42.60 -15.76
N ALA A 158 -34.97 -41.98 -15.68
CA ALA A 158 -33.63 -42.58 -15.76
C ALA A 158 -32.54 -41.51 -15.75
N SER A 159 -31.66 -41.54 -14.74
CA SER A 159 -30.32 -40.92 -14.80
C SER A 159 -29.46 -41.62 -15.84
N PRO A 160 -28.56 -40.87 -16.54
CA PRO A 160 -27.23 -40.78 -16.02
C PRO A 160 -26.59 -39.34 -16.14
N SER A 161 -25.77 -39.09 -15.19
CA SER A 161 -24.74 -38.10 -15.03
C SER A 161 -23.99 -37.76 -16.32
N THR A 162 -24.05 -36.47 -16.69
CA THR A 162 -22.91 -35.81 -17.40
C THR A 162 -22.80 -34.38 -16.86
N SER A 163 -21.74 -34.18 -16.09
CA SER A 163 -21.27 -32.85 -15.68
C SER A 163 -21.12 -31.93 -16.90
N PRO A 164 -21.65 -30.70 -16.87
CA PRO A 164 -21.27 -29.73 -17.88
C PRO A 164 -19.85 -29.27 -17.59
N SER A 165 -19.00 -29.47 -18.57
CA SER A 165 -17.66 -28.93 -18.70
C SER A 165 -17.69 -27.43 -18.38
N ARG A 166 -16.91 -27.01 -17.37
CA ARG A 166 -16.61 -25.61 -17.12
C ARG A 166 -15.99 -25.02 -18.40
N SER A 167 -16.66 -24.07 -18.97
CA SER A 167 -16.07 -23.18 -19.98
C SER A 167 -14.86 -22.50 -19.33
N ALA A 168 -13.68 -22.75 -19.85
CA ALA A 168 -12.46 -22.11 -19.41
C ALA A 168 -12.60 -20.60 -19.62
N SER A 169 -12.50 -19.83 -18.55
CA SER A 169 -12.17 -18.40 -18.62
C SER A 169 -10.93 -18.22 -19.50
N PRO A 170 -10.85 -17.14 -20.29
CA PRO A 170 -9.62 -16.86 -21.03
C PRO A 170 -8.47 -16.73 -20.01
N SER A 171 -7.56 -17.68 -20.08
CA SER A 171 -6.27 -17.63 -19.42
C SER A 171 -5.58 -16.37 -19.91
N SER A 172 -5.35 -15.39 -19.02
CA SER A 172 -4.32 -14.40 -19.25
C SER A 172 -3.04 -15.19 -19.54
N SER A 173 -2.52 -15.08 -20.74
CA SER A 173 -1.21 -15.66 -21.07
C SER A 173 -0.23 -15.18 -20.02
N PRO A 174 0.49 -16.08 -19.33
CA PRO A 174 1.56 -15.65 -18.45
C PRO A 174 2.53 -14.82 -19.30
N SER A 175 2.86 -13.61 -18.82
CA SER A 175 3.99 -12.86 -19.34
C SER A 175 5.18 -13.83 -19.38
N PRO A 176 6.00 -13.86 -20.45
CA PRO A 176 7.12 -14.79 -20.52
C PRO A 176 7.93 -14.64 -19.22
N ALA A 177 8.08 -15.75 -18.49
CA ALA A 177 8.90 -15.78 -17.29
C ALA A 177 10.30 -15.32 -17.70
N GLY A 178 10.80 -14.25 -17.04
CA GLY A 178 12.15 -13.76 -17.27
C GLY A 178 13.20 -14.81 -16.91
N PRO A 179 14.47 -14.56 -17.18
CA PRO A 179 15.55 -15.51 -16.90
C PRO A 179 15.57 -15.85 -15.41
N VAL A 180 15.71 -17.15 -15.12
CA VAL A 180 15.88 -17.67 -13.75
C VAL A 180 17.36 -17.85 -13.46
N VAL A 181 17.82 -17.32 -12.33
CA VAL A 181 19.19 -17.50 -11.81
C VAL A 181 19.11 -18.31 -10.53
N ASP A 182 19.59 -19.53 -10.56
CA ASP A 182 19.70 -20.39 -9.38
C ASP A 182 20.94 -20.04 -8.56
N VAL A 183 20.78 -19.86 -7.25
CA VAL A 183 21.85 -19.52 -6.32
C VAL A 183 21.84 -20.48 -5.13
N ALA A 184 23.03 -20.93 -4.74
CA ALA A 184 23.22 -21.88 -3.64
C ALA A 184 24.30 -21.41 -2.64
N THR A 185 24.93 -20.25 -2.88
CA THR A 185 25.96 -19.68 -2.01
C THR A 185 25.75 -18.18 -1.81
N ALA A 186 26.24 -17.63 -0.72
CA ALA A 186 26.20 -16.19 -0.43
C ALA A 186 26.84 -15.34 -1.55
N ALA A 187 27.98 -15.79 -2.10
CA ALA A 187 28.66 -15.09 -3.19
C ALA A 187 27.82 -15.07 -4.47
N GLN A 188 27.14 -16.17 -4.81
CA GLN A 188 26.22 -16.22 -5.94
C GLN A 188 25.02 -15.29 -5.72
N LEU A 189 24.45 -15.27 -4.49
CA LEU A 189 23.33 -14.37 -4.16
C LEU A 189 23.77 -12.91 -4.30
N SER A 190 24.91 -12.51 -3.71
CA SER A 190 25.40 -11.13 -3.82
C SER A 190 25.63 -10.73 -5.29
N SER A 191 26.20 -11.63 -6.10
CA SER A 191 26.39 -11.38 -7.54
C SER A 191 25.07 -11.25 -8.30
N ALA A 192 24.08 -12.11 -7.97
CA ALA A 192 22.77 -12.09 -8.61
C ALA A 192 21.97 -10.82 -8.24
N LEU A 193 22.03 -10.36 -6.98
CA LEU A 193 21.41 -9.11 -6.53
C LEU A 193 22.01 -7.89 -7.23
N ALA A 194 23.34 -7.86 -7.36
CA ALA A 194 24.05 -6.76 -8.03
C ALA A 194 23.74 -6.68 -9.53
N ALA A 195 23.53 -7.83 -10.19
CA ALA A 195 23.27 -7.95 -11.62
C ALA A 195 21.77 -8.08 -11.95
N ALA A 196 20.88 -7.95 -10.97
CA ALA A 196 19.46 -8.15 -11.15
C ALA A 196 18.87 -7.25 -12.25
N ALA A 197 17.97 -7.79 -13.05
CA ALA A 197 17.34 -7.07 -14.17
C ALA A 197 15.81 -7.25 -14.15
N PRO A 198 15.03 -6.30 -14.70
CA PRO A 198 13.57 -6.40 -14.75
C PRO A 198 13.08 -7.74 -15.33
N GLY A 199 12.14 -8.37 -14.62
CA GLY A 199 11.58 -9.67 -14.96
C GLY A 199 12.40 -10.89 -14.53
N GLN A 200 13.59 -10.69 -13.98
CA GLN A 200 14.44 -11.78 -13.52
C GLN A 200 13.91 -12.43 -12.24
N THR A 201 14.08 -13.74 -12.14
CA THR A 201 13.87 -14.50 -10.92
C THR A 201 15.20 -15.01 -10.38
N ILE A 202 15.56 -14.64 -9.15
CA ILE A 202 16.67 -15.20 -8.38
C ILE A 202 16.07 -16.27 -7.46
N ARG A 203 16.47 -17.53 -7.66
CA ARG A 203 15.94 -18.66 -6.90
C ARG A 203 16.99 -19.22 -5.93
N LEU A 204 16.69 -19.14 -4.65
CA LEU A 204 17.53 -19.64 -3.58
C LEU A 204 17.37 -21.16 -3.43
N ALA A 205 18.46 -21.89 -3.38
CA ALA A 205 18.47 -23.25 -2.87
C ALA A 205 18.33 -23.26 -1.33
N ALA A 206 17.89 -24.38 -0.76
CA ALA A 206 17.92 -24.55 0.69
C ALA A 206 19.36 -24.45 1.21
N GLY A 207 19.57 -23.74 2.32
CA GLY A 207 20.89 -23.53 2.94
C GLY A 207 20.96 -22.18 3.64
N THR A 208 22.05 -21.95 4.38
CA THR A 208 22.30 -20.69 5.07
C THR A 208 23.25 -19.82 4.24
N TYR A 209 22.88 -18.58 4.04
CA TYR A 209 23.61 -17.57 3.29
C TYR A 209 24.11 -16.51 4.27
N HIS A 210 25.41 -16.51 4.60
CA HIS A 210 26.00 -15.53 5.49
C HIS A 210 26.58 -14.35 4.73
N GLY A 211 26.18 -13.13 5.07
CA GLY A 211 26.73 -11.92 4.49
C GLY A 211 25.74 -10.76 4.40
N SER A 212 26.23 -9.64 3.90
CA SER A 212 25.43 -8.43 3.64
C SER A 212 24.82 -8.51 2.24
N PHE A 213 23.50 -8.61 2.16
CA PHE A 213 22.76 -8.75 0.91
C PHE A 213 22.04 -7.46 0.56
N VAL A 214 22.50 -6.80 -0.52
CA VAL A 214 21.97 -5.50 -0.96
C VAL A 214 21.45 -5.58 -2.39
N ALA A 215 20.17 -5.24 -2.57
CA ALA A 215 19.55 -5.07 -3.88
C ALA A 215 19.44 -3.57 -4.20
N GLN A 216 19.97 -3.15 -5.37
CA GLN A 216 19.94 -1.74 -5.82
C GLN A 216 19.33 -1.58 -7.22
N GLN A 217 19.02 -2.67 -7.90
CA GLN A 217 18.45 -2.64 -9.24
C GLN A 217 16.92 -2.62 -9.16
N PRO A 218 16.24 -1.65 -9.78
CA PRO A 218 14.79 -1.64 -9.80
C PRO A 218 14.24 -2.59 -10.87
N GLY A 219 13.15 -3.26 -10.55
CA GLY A 219 12.25 -3.86 -11.52
C GLY A 219 11.36 -2.80 -12.17
N THR A 220 10.30 -3.24 -12.83
CA THR A 220 9.24 -2.37 -13.35
C THR A 220 7.88 -2.99 -13.04
N ALA A 221 6.81 -2.20 -13.13
CA ALA A 221 5.45 -2.70 -12.93
C ALA A 221 5.09 -3.87 -13.88
N ALA A 222 5.59 -3.83 -15.13
CA ALA A 222 5.37 -4.89 -16.12
C ALA A 222 6.32 -6.08 -15.97
N ALA A 223 7.46 -5.90 -15.30
CA ALA A 223 8.53 -6.87 -15.15
C ALA A 223 9.21 -6.74 -13.78
N PRO A 224 8.51 -7.09 -12.67
CA PRO A 224 9.12 -7.06 -11.34
C PRO A 224 10.27 -8.08 -11.25
N ILE A 225 11.24 -7.78 -10.39
CA ILE A 225 12.30 -8.74 -10.06
C ILE A 225 11.81 -9.61 -8.91
N THR A 226 12.11 -10.90 -8.94
CA THR A 226 11.69 -11.85 -7.90
C THR A 226 12.89 -12.50 -7.22
N LEU A 227 12.95 -12.43 -5.88
CA LEU A 227 13.79 -13.26 -5.05
C LEU A 227 12.89 -14.30 -4.37
N THR A 228 13.14 -15.58 -4.62
CA THR A 228 12.30 -16.65 -4.07
C THR A 228 13.14 -17.82 -3.56
N GLY A 229 12.61 -18.50 -2.55
CA GLY A 229 13.25 -19.71 -2.03
C GLY A 229 12.35 -20.41 -1.00
N PRO A 230 12.70 -21.64 -0.62
CA PRO A 230 12.01 -22.33 0.48
C PRO A 230 12.37 -21.64 1.82
N ARG A 231 11.56 -21.86 2.86
CA ARG A 231 11.86 -21.37 4.22
C ARG A 231 13.19 -21.89 4.79
N THR A 232 13.72 -22.96 4.24
CA THR A 232 15.04 -23.49 4.56
C THR A 232 16.20 -22.77 3.85
N ALA A 233 15.92 -21.78 3.01
CA ALA A 233 16.90 -20.82 2.52
C ALA A 233 16.92 -19.64 3.50
N VAL A 234 17.98 -19.53 4.30
CA VAL A 234 18.10 -18.59 5.42
C VAL A 234 19.17 -17.55 5.10
N LEU A 235 18.81 -16.30 5.01
CA LEU A 235 19.73 -15.18 4.90
C LEU A 235 20.09 -14.73 6.32
N VAL A 236 21.40 -14.65 6.60
CA VAL A 236 21.95 -14.30 7.91
C VAL A 236 22.99 -13.20 7.73
N ASN A 237 22.90 -12.16 8.55
CA ASN A 237 23.94 -11.16 8.66
C ASN A 237 24.33 -10.98 10.14
N ASP A 238 25.08 -11.96 10.64
CA ASP A 238 25.61 -12.07 11.99
C ASP A 238 26.98 -11.36 12.14
N GLY A 239 27.31 -10.48 11.21
CA GLY A 239 28.50 -9.64 11.24
C GLY A 239 28.50 -8.66 12.43
N PRO A 240 29.59 -7.93 12.64
CA PRO A 240 29.65 -7.03 13.77
C PRO A 240 28.55 -5.98 13.67
N SER A 241 27.56 -6.08 14.57
CA SER A 241 26.54 -5.07 14.77
C SER A 241 27.20 -3.85 15.43
N GLY A 242 27.72 -2.95 14.64
CA GLY A 242 28.26 -1.67 15.13
C GLY A 242 27.26 -0.55 14.89
N ASP A 243 27.45 0.56 15.61
CA ASP A 243 26.76 1.80 15.26
C ASP A 243 27.21 2.23 13.84
N GLY A 244 26.30 2.07 12.92
CA GLY A 244 26.49 2.56 11.56
C GLY A 244 26.40 4.08 11.46
N PRO A 245 26.67 4.66 10.29
CA PRO A 245 26.39 6.07 10.07
C PRO A 245 24.92 6.37 10.30
N SER A 246 24.59 7.53 10.86
CA SER A 246 23.21 7.93 11.15
C SER A 246 22.29 7.93 9.94
N CYS A 247 22.86 8.03 8.71
CA CYS A 247 22.14 7.96 7.44
C CYS A 247 22.79 6.92 6.53
N PRO A 248 22.59 5.62 6.76
CA PRO A 248 23.29 4.59 6.04
C PRO A 248 22.94 4.59 4.54
N VAL A 249 23.95 4.42 3.71
CA VAL A 249 23.84 4.15 2.28
C VAL A 249 24.74 2.97 1.94
N PRO A 250 24.41 2.11 0.96
CA PRO A 250 25.27 1.02 0.56
C PRO A 250 26.63 1.55 0.12
N THR A 251 27.67 1.17 0.87
CA THR A 251 29.05 1.60 0.62
C THR A 251 29.94 0.37 0.59
N ALA A 252 30.81 0.30 -0.42
CA ALA A 252 31.72 -0.84 -0.54
C ALA A 252 32.58 -1.01 0.72
N GLY A 253 32.62 -2.23 1.24
CA GLY A 253 33.41 -2.59 2.43
C GLY A 253 32.78 -2.20 3.77
N TRP A 254 31.56 -1.66 3.78
CA TRP A 254 30.78 -1.44 5.00
C TRP A 254 29.59 -2.39 5.06
N ASP A 255 29.43 -3.04 6.19
CA ASP A 255 28.29 -3.92 6.46
C ASP A 255 27.26 -3.20 7.33
N SER A 256 26.01 -3.19 6.88
CA SER A 256 24.90 -2.60 7.63
C SER A 256 24.39 -3.45 8.78
N GLY A 257 24.72 -4.74 8.78
CA GLY A 257 24.12 -5.75 9.64
C GLY A 257 22.70 -6.14 9.24
N TYR A 258 22.16 -5.64 8.12
CA TYR A 258 20.80 -5.99 7.66
C TYR A 258 20.81 -7.33 6.93
N GLY A 259 19.82 -8.18 7.20
CA GLY A 259 19.73 -9.50 6.55
C GLY A 259 19.45 -9.39 5.06
N LEU A 260 18.58 -8.46 4.68
CA LEU A 260 18.34 -8.08 3.27
C LEU A 260 18.04 -6.59 3.19
N TRP A 261 18.74 -5.87 2.34
CA TRP A 261 18.56 -4.43 2.14
C TRP A 261 18.20 -4.09 0.70
N LEU A 262 17.00 -3.54 0.51
CA LEU A 262 16.55 -2.99 -0.77
C LEU A 262 16.78 -1.48 -0.74
N PHE A 263 17.73 -0.98 -1.53
CA PHE A 263 18.08 0.43 -1.59
C PHE A 263 17.79 1.00 -2.99
N GLY A 264 16.74 1.78 -3.14
CA GLY A 264 16.26 2.26 -4.44
C GLY A 264 15.71 1.14 -5.35
N ALA A 265 15.52 -0.05 -4.83
CA ALA A 265 15.13 -1.26 -5.56
C ALA A 265 13.59 -1.39 -5.59
N ALA A 266 12.93 -0.61 -6.43
CA ALA A 266 11.49 -0.66 -6.61
C ALA A 266 11.05 -1.92 -7.40
N TYR A 267 9.78 -2.34 -7.25
CA TYR A 267 9.15 -3.45 -7.96
C TYR A 267 9.86 -4.79 -7.77
N TRP A 268 10.00 -5.20 -6.51
CA TRP A 268 10.51 -6.52 -6.15
C TRP A 268 9.43 -7.39 -5.51
N ASN A 269 9.51 -8.70 -5.78
CA ASN A 269 8.77 -9.74 -5.07
C ASN A 269 9.75 -10.58 -4.24
N LEU A 270 9.58 -10.61 -2.93
CA LEU A 270 10.33 -11.42 -1.98
C LEU A 270 9.43 -12.53 -1.49
N THR A 271 9.78 -13.81 -1.76
CA THR A 271 8.82 -14.91 -1.54
C THR A 271 9.46 -16.12 -0.88
N GLY A 272 8.91 -16.52 0.28
CA GLY A 272 9.01 -17.86 0.85
C GLY A 272 10.27 -18.16 1.70
N PHE A 273 11.35 -17.43 1.60
CA PHE A 273 12.62 -17.67 2.32
C PHE A 273 12.57 -17.12 3.76
N THR A 274 13.67 -17.33 4.49
CA THR A 274 13.86 -16.84 5.87
C THR A 274 14.95 -15.77 5.92
N VAL A 275 14.78 -14.79 6.80
CA VAL A 275 15.82 -13.85 7.23
C VAL A 275 15.95 -13.95 8.75
N ALA A 276 17.14 -14.21 9.24
CA ALA A 276 17.39 -14.44 10.67
C ALA A 276 18.75 -13.89 11.10
N ASP A 277 18.98 -13.88 12.40
CA ASP A 277 20.28 -13.56 13.02
C ASP A 277 20.95 -12.33 12.38
N SER A 278 20.26 -11.21 12.38
CA SER A 278 20.69 -9.98 11.71
C SER A 278 20.38 -8.76 12.58
N LYS A 279 21.12 -7.67 12.41
CA LYS A 279 20.82 -6.44 13.12
C LYS A 279 19.38 -5.97 12.86
N LYS A 280 18.97 -5.94 11.60
CA LYS A 280 17.57 -5.77 11.16
C LYS A 280 17.28 -6.83 10.12
N GLY A 281 16.04 -7.30 10.06
CA GLY A 281 15.68 -8.33 9.10
C GLY A 281 15.69 -7.81 7.66
N ILE A 282 14.60 -7.25 7.19
CA ILE A 282 14.45 -6.68 5.83
C ILE A 282 14.28 -5.18 5.91
N VAL A 283 15.17 -4.42 5.26
CA VAL A 283 15.11 -2.96 5.21
C VAL A 283 14.84 -2.50 3.79
N LEU A 284 13.84 -1.64 3.63
CA LEU A 284 13.45 -1.02 2.36
C LEU A 284 13.73 0.49 2.45
N ASP A 285 14.68 0.98 1.66
CA ASP A 285 15.01 2.39 1.53
C ASP A 285 14.68 2.87 0.12
N ASN A 286 13.69 3.76 -0.03
CA ASN A 286 13.24 4.27 -1.33
C ASN A 286 12.93 3.14 -2.34
N ALA A 287 12.32 2.06 -1.84
CA ALA A 287 11.98 0.86 -2.60
C ALA A 287 10.45 0.72 -2.67
N GLN A 288 9.84 1.37 -3.67
CA GLN A 288 8.39 1.39 -3.86
C GLN A 288 7.91 0.09 -4.52
N HIS A 289 6.63 -0.26 -4.31
CA HIS A 289 5.96 -1.40 -4.94
C HIS A 289 6.67 -2.75 -4.68
N VAL A 290 7.18 -2.94 -3.46
CA VAL A 290 7.78 -4.22 -3.05
C VAL A 290 6.72 -5.09 -2.42
N THR A 291 6.64 -6.35 -2.85
CA THR A 291 5.78 -7.36 -2.23
C THR A 291 6.64 -8.36 -1.46
N ILE A 292 6.34 -8.54 -0.18
CA ILE A 292 6.91 -9.57 0.71
C ILE A 292 5.82 -10.59 1.00
N ASP A 293 5.98 -11.84 0.56
CA ASP A 293 4.92 -12.86 0.64
C ASP A 293 5.48 -14.18 1.21
N GLY A 294 4.93 -14.63 2.32
CA GLY A 294 5.28 -15.92 2.93
C GLY A 294 6.69 -16.00 3.50
N VAL A 295 7.34 -14.87 3.75
CA VAL A 295 8.70 -14.80 4.33
C VAL A 295 8.64 -15.03 5.84
N TYR A 296 9.69 -15.60 6.41
CA TYR A 296 9.87 -15.74 7.85
C TYR A 296 11.04 -14.85 8.31
N VAL A 297 10.77 -13.94 9.25
CA VAL A 297 11.79 -13.05 9.82
C VAL A 297 11.83 -13.28 11.32
N HIS A 298 13.02 -13.59 11.87
CA HIS A 298 13.18 -13.84 13.29
C HIS A 298 14.61 -13.60 13.78
N ASP A 299 14.75 -13.53 15.09
CA ASP A 299 16.05 -13.38 15.80
C ASP A 299 16.83 -12.16 15.30
N THR A 300 16.14 -10.99 15.24
CA THR A 300 16.80 -9.74 14.88
C THR A 300 17.19 -8.94 16.13
N GLU A 301 18.30 -8.20 16.05
CA GLU A 301 18.77 -7.35 17.14
C GLU A 301 17.89 -6.13 17.35
N ASP A 302 17.40 -5.54 16.26
CA ASP A 302 16.47 -4.42 16.16
C ASP A 302 15.18 -4.88 15.44
N GLU A 303 14.61 -4.06 14.50
CA GLU A 303 13.35 -4.31 13.81
C GLU A 303 13.37 -5.53 12.87
N GLY A 304 12.22 -6.19 12.75
CA GLY A 304 12.04 -7.29 11.79
C GLY A 304 11.99 -6.81 10.35
N VAL A 305 11.05 -5.93 10.00
CA VAL A 305 10.92 -5.36 8.64
C VAL A 305 10.68 -3.86 8.73
N HIS A 306 11.44 -3.07 7.98
CA HIS A 306 11.36 -1.63 8.01
C HIS A 306 11.16 -1.03 6.61
N PHE A 307 10.00 -0.38 6.38
CA PHE A 307 9.72 0.43 5.21
C PHE A 307 10.04 1.87 5.52
N ARG A 308 11.04 2.46 4.87
CA ARG A 308 11.47 3.83 5.12
C ARG A 308 11.92 4.56 3.84
N ARG A 309 12.26 5.84 3.94
CA ARG A 309 12.67 6.67 2.80
C ARG A 309 11.68 6.63 1.66
N SER A 310 10.40 6.81 1.99
CA SER A 310 9.31 6.82 1.01
C SER A 310 9.17 5.50 0.21
N SER A 311 9.33 4.37 0.88
CA SER A 311 9.04 3.03 0.35
C SER A 311 7.54 2.78 0.32
N ALA A 312 6.85 3.53 -0.54
CA ALA A 312 5.40 3.52 -0.68
C ALA A 312 4.88 2.32 -1.48
N ASP A 313 3.56 2.05 -1.36
CA ASP A 313 2.85 1.02 -2.12
C ASP A 313 3.40 -0.40 -1.89
N GLY A 314 4.02 -0.62 -0.72
CA GLY A 314 4.54 -1.90 -0.29
C GLY A 314 3.44 -2.85 0.18
N ILE A 315 3.65 -4.15 0.03
CA ILE A 315 2.75 -5.18 0.54
C ILE A 315 3.59 -6.20 1.34
N ILE A 316 3.21 -6.46 2.59
CA ILE A 316 3.69 -7.63 3.33
C ILE A 316 2.51 -8.51 3.70
N ARG A 317 2.58 -9.80 3.30
CA ARG A 317 1.48 -10.72 3.52
C ARG A 317 1.93 -12.14 3.80
N ASN A 318 1.04 -12.92 4.46
CA ASN A 318 1.23 -14.34 4.73
C ASN A 318 2.58 -14.67 5.40
N SER A 319 3.23 -13.68 6.00
CA SER A 319 4.57 -13.75 6.57
C SER A 319 4.49 -13.96 8.08
N VAL A 320 5.60 -14.42 8.65
CA VAL A 320 5.75 -14.61 10.09
C VAL A 320 6.91 -13.73 10.55
N ILE A 321 6.70 -12.90 11.57
CA ILE A 321 7.71 -12.06 12.18
C ILE A 321 7.66 -12.31 13.69
N GLU A 322 8.76 -12.71 14.30
CA GLU A 322 8.84 -12.96 15.73
C GLU A 322 10.27 -12.80 16.25
N SER A 323 10.46 -12.73 17.56
CA SER A 323 11.79 -12.65 18.20
C SER A 323 12.64 -11.51 17.65
N THR A 324 12.14 -10.28 17.74
CA THR A 324 12.84 -9.05 17.33
C THR A 324 13.25 -8.23 18.54
N GLY A 325 14.24 -7.33 18.39
CA GLY A 325 14.72 -6.48 19.48
C GLY A 325 15.59 -7.20 20.49
N LEU A 326 16.32 -8.24 20.07
CA LEU A 326 17.14 -9.06 20.99
C LEU A 326 18.28 -8.28 21.63
N VAL A 327 18.78 -7.22 21.00
CA VAL A 327 19.86 -6.36 21.51
C VAL A 327 19.32 -4.99 21.91
N GLN A 328 18.42 -4.41 21.12
CA GLN A 328 17.79 -3.12 21.40
C GLN A 328 16.26 -3.28 21.51
N PRO A 329 15.73 -3.74 22.65
CA PRO A 329 14.30 -4.01 22.78
C PRO A 329 13.39 -2.83 22.45
N GLY A 330 13.82 -1.58 22.73
CA GLY A 330 13.06 -0.37 22.39
C GLY A 330 13.09 0.02 20.90
N TYR A 331 13.81 -0.74 20.08
CA TYR A 331 13.84 -0.62 18.61
C TYR A 331 13.53 -1.97 17.93
N GLY A 332 12.84 -2.83 18.65
CA GLY A 332 12.55 -4.20 18.24
C GLY A 332 11.16 -4.37 17.65
N GLU A 333 10.69 -3.43 16.87
CA GLU A 333 9.38 -3.51 16.22
C GLU A 333 9.33 -4.69 15.23
N GLY A 334 8.19 -5.37 15.18
CA GLY A 334 7.99 -6.41 14.17
C GLY A 334 7.97 -5.80 12.76
N LEU A 335 7.13 -4.81 12.55
CA LEU A 335 7.05 -3.99 11.34
C LEU A 335 7.13 -2.51 11.70
N TYR A 336 8.00 -1.79 11.01
CA TYR A 336 8.16 -0.35 11.18
C TYR A 336 7.82 0.35 9.87
N LEU A 337 6.75 1.13 9.85
CA LEU A 337 6.21 1.74 8.64
C LEU A 337 6.47 3.25 8.65
N GLY A 338 7.42 3.70 7.84
CA GLY A 338 7.93 5.06 7.85
C GLY A 338 9.11 5.25 8.79
N SER A 339 9.41 6.47 9.14
CA SER A 339 10.48 6.88 10.05
C SER A 339 9.99 7.96 11.01
N ALA A 340 10.55 8.00 12.21
CA ALA A 340 10.28 9.09 13.14
C ALA A 340 10.62 10.46 12.51
N GLY A 341 9.82 11.48 12.78
CA GLY A 341 10.00 12.81 12.20
C GLY A 341 11.38 13.43 12.46
N SER A 342 12.03 13.05 13.56
CA SER A 342 13.43 13.42 13.87
C SER A 342 14.44 12.85 12.86
N ASN A 343 14.10 11.79 12.16
CA ASN A 343 14.98 11.08 11.22
C ASN A 343 14.69 11.41 9.75
N TRP A 344 13.67 12.21 9.45
CA TRP A 344 13.27 12.50 8.07
C TRP A 344 14.39 13.13 7.23
N ALA A 345 15.15 14.05 7.79
CA ALA A 345 16.31 14.63 7.12
C ALA A 345 17.39 13.59 6.85
N CYS A 346 17.62 12.69 7.81
CA CYS A 346 18.59 11.59 7.70
C CYS A 346 18.20 10.61 6.59
N HIS A 347 16.95 10.25 6.51
CA HIS A 347 16.49 9.29 5.51
C HIS A 347 16.37 9.85 4.10
N GLY A 348 16.76 11.12 3.87
CA GLY A 348 16.98 11.67 2.53
C GLY A 348 15.73 11.70 1.66
N ASN A 349 14.57 11.93 2.26
CA ASN A 349 13.31 11.99 1.54
C ASN A 349 13.19 13.26 0.70
N THR A 350 12.67 13.16 -0.51
CA THR A 350 12.29 14.32 -1.31
C THR A 350 11.22 15.11 -0.56
N GLY A 351 11.49 16.40 -0.31
CA GLY A 351 10.58 17.24 0.48
C GLY A 351 10.70 17.07 2.00
N GLY A 352 11.65 16.27 2.50
CA GLY A 352 11.98 16.20 3.92
C GLY A 352 10.94 15.43 4.77
N VAL A 353 10.16 14.53 4.19
CA VAL A 353 9.18 13.69 4.88
C VAL A 353 9.30 12.25 4.42
N ASP A 354 9.24 11.30 5.33
CA ASP A 354 9.13 9.89 4.94
C ASP A 354 7.69 9.57 4.51
N ARG A 355 7.53 9.34 3.22
CA ARG A 355 6.26 9.03 2.56
C ARG A 355 6.17 7.54 2.21
N SER A 356 6.48 6.68 3.18
CA SER A 356 6.20 5.24 3.08
C SER A 356 4.69 5.00 3.22
N ASP A 357 3.93 5.56 2.26
CA ASP A 357 2.48 5.58 2.23
C ASP A 357 1.89 4.30 1.65
N ARG A 358 0.62 4.02 1.94
CA ARG A 358 -0.19 2.95 1.34
C ARG A 358 0.43 1.56 1.48
N VAL A 359 1.24 1.36 2.52
CA VAL A 359 1.75 0.03 2.84
C VAL A 359 0.60 -0.85 3.32
N GLN A 360 0.54 -2.06 2.80
CA GLN A 360 -0.49 -3.04 3.14
C GLN A 360 0.13 -4.19 3.95
N VAL A 361 -0.43 -4.46 5.12
CA VAL A 361 -0.02 -5.53 6.04
C VAL A 361 -1.16 -6.54 6.14
N LEU A 362 -1.06 -7.68 5.43
CA LEU A 362 -2.20 -8.53 5.15
C LEU A 362 -1.97 -9.99 5.60
N GLY A 363 -2.75 -10.49 6.57
CA GLY A 363 -2.76 -11.92 6.93
C GLY A 363 -1.45 -12.44 7.50
N ASN A 364 -0.64 -11.60 8.15
CA ASN A 364 0.62 -11.98 8.77
C ASN A 364 0.40 -12.51 10.19
N ARG A 365 1.38 -13.24 10.71
CA ARG A 365 1.52 -13.57 12.13
C ARG A 365 2.71 -12.77 12.68
N ILE A 366 2.44 -11.92 13.67
CA ILE A 366 3.45 -11.06 14.28
C ILE A 366 3.48 -11.33 15.77
N GLY A 367 4.68 -11.61 16.28
CA GLY A 367 4.89 -12.15 17.63
C GLY A 367 4.71 -13.68 17.70
N PRO A 368 5.10 -14.30 18.85
CA PRO A 368 5.55 -13.67 20.12
C PRO A 368 6.97 -13.12 20.07
N ASN A 369 7.40 -12.55 21.20
CA ASN A 369 8.76 -12.06 21.44
C ASN A 369 9.20 -10.94 20.49
N VAL A 370 8.28 -10.17 20.01
CA VAL A 370 8.54 -8.86 19.42
C VAL A 370 8.68 -7.88 20.58
N ALA A 371 9.85 -7.29 20.75
CA ALA A 371 10.19 -6.58 21.99
C ALA A 371 9.66 -5.14 22.06
N ALA A 372 9.36 -4.52 20.93
CA ALA A 372 8.63 -3.27 20.82
C ALA A 372 7.19 -3.50 20.32
N GLU A 373 6.56 -2.54 19.64
CA GLU A 373 5.25 -2.73 19.02
C GLU A 373 5.33 -3.75 17.88
N LEU A 374 4.29 -4.56 17.73
CA LEU A 374 4.26 -5.52 16.63
C LEU A 374 4.19 -4.79 15.29
N ILE A 375 3.53 -3.63 15.26
CA ILE A 375 3.57 -2.69 14.14
C ILE A 375 3.65 -1.26 14.68
N ASP A 376 4.67 -0.51 14.32
CA ASP A 376 4.73 0.93 14.55
C ASP A 376 4.51 1.69 13.24
N VAL A 377 3.40 2.42 13.15
CA VAL A 377 3.04 3.25 12.01
C VAL A 377 3.45 4.68 12.27
N LYS A 378 4.48 5.15 11.63
CA LYS A 378 5.08 6.45 11.90
C LYS A 378 4.31 7.62 11.30
N GLU A 379 4.52 8.76 11.93
CA GLU A 379 4.03 10.06 11.49
C GLU A 379 4.46 10.38 10.05
N GLY A 380 3.60 11.12 9.32
CA GLY A 380 3.86 11.49 7.92
C GLY A 380 3.53 10.40 6.90
N THR A 381 3.14 9.19 7.33
CA THR A 381 2.65 8.13 6.46
C THR A 381 1.12 8.16 6.32
N PHE A 382 0.60 7.74 5.17
CA PHE A 382 -0.82 7.85 4.83
C PHE A 382 -1.39 6.57 4.22
N ASP A 383 -2.70 6.36 4.49
CA ASP A 383 -3.60 5.47 3.73
C ASP A 383 -3.15 4.00 3.65
N GLY A 384 -2.46 3.50 4.68
CA GLY A 384 -2.11 2.09 4.78
C GLY A 384 -3.30 1.20 5.17
N VAL A 385 -3.15 -0.10 4.93
CA VAL A 385 -4.15 -1.12 5.28
C VAL A 385 -3.51 -2.20 6.14
N ILE A 386 -4.05 -2.43 7.34
CA ILE A 386 -3.62 -3.49 8.25
C ILE A 386 -4.82 -4.43 8.45
N ARG A 387 -4.79 -5.60 7.77
CA ARG A 387 -5.96 -6.47 7.68
C ARG A 387 -5.63 -7.94 7.89
N GLY A 388 -6.48 -8.61 8.67
CA GLY A 388 -6.47 -10.07 8.79
C GLY A 388 -5.24 -10.63 9.49
N ASN A 389 -4.47 -9.81 10.20
CA ASN A 389 -3.26 -10.24 10.87
C ASN A 389 -3.59 -10.87 12.23
N ILE A 390 -2.66 -11.71 12.69
CA ILE A 390 -2.70 -12.32 14.02
C ILE A 390 -1.55 -11.75 14.82
N PHE A 391 -1.87 -11.08 15.93
CA PHE A 391 -0.93 -10.45 16.85
C PHE A 391 -0.81 -11.27 18.14
N ASN A 392 0.42 -11.57 18.54
CA ASN A 392 0.73 -12.12 19.84
C ASN A 392 1.66 -11.15 20.60
N GLY A 393 1.12 -10.43 21.57
CA GLY A 393 1.83 -9.41 22.33
C GLY A 393 2.73 -9.94 23.45
N GLN A 394 2.90 -11.28 23.59
CA GLN A 394 3.83 -11.83 24.55
C GLN A 394 5.26 -11.38 24.25
N GLY A 395 5.95 -10.81 25.22
CA GLY A 395 7.34 -10.39 25.10
C GLY A 395 7.56 -8.90 24.80
N ILE A 396 6.50 -8.11 24.62
CA ILE A 396 6.61 -6.63 24.54
C ILE A 396 7.31 -6.10 25.78
N SER A 397 8.39 -5.32 25.61
CA SER A 397 9.32 -4.98 26.71
C SER A 397 8.91 -3.79 27.55
N GLY A 398 8.09 -2.89 27.05
CA GLY A 398 7.77 -1.59 27.65
C GLY A 398 8.85 -0.53 27.43
N GLN A 399 9.97 -0.85 26.76
CA GLN A 399 11.01 0.11 26.46
C GLN A 399 10.57 1.04 25.33
N ASN A 400 10.99 2.30 25.38
CA ASN A 400 10.63 3.33 24.39
C ASN A 400 9.11 3.51 24.23
N SER A 401 8.33 3.24 25.29
CA SER A 401 6.86 3.27 25.32
C SER A 401 6.17 2.18 24.49
N ALA A 402 6.86 1.07 24.22
CA ALA A 402 6.26 -0.09 23.57
C ALA A 402 5.36 -0.84 24.54
N ASP A 403 4.06 -0.70 24.41
CA ASP A 403 3.07 -1.29 25.32
C ASP A 403 1.73 -1.62 24.62
N SER A 404 1.75 -1.67 23.29
CA SER A 404 0.57 -2.02 22.45
C SER A 404 0.95 -2.93 21.29
N TRP A 405 -0.07 -3.53 20.62
CA TRP A 405 0.20 -4.27 19.39
C TRP A 405 0.55 -3.33 18.25
N ILE A 406 -0.18 -2.22 18.13
CA ILE A 406 0.02 -1.25 17.07
C ILE A 406 -0.02 0.16 17.67
N ASP A 407 1.06 0.91 17.44
CA ASP A 407 1.08 2.35 17.64
C ASP A 407 0.84 3.05 16.29
N VAL A 408 -0.21 3.87 16.20
CA VAL A 408 -0.64 4.52 14.96
C VAL A 408 -0.41 6.01 15.04
N LYS A 409 0.68 6.46 14.46
CA LYS A 409 0.99 7.88 14.23
C LYS A 409 0.67 8.31 12.79
N GLY A 410 0.40 7.34 11.91
CA GLY A 410 -0.03 7.57 10.52
C GLY A 410 -1.44 8.14 10.39
N ILE A 411 -1.83 8.48 9.17
CA ILE A 411 -3.07 9.18 8.85
C ILE A 411 -3.89 8.36 7.86
N GLY A 412 -5.20 8.17 8.14
CA GLY A 412 -6.11 7.53 7.18
C GLY A 412 -5.95 6.01 7.06
N TYR A 413 -5.36 5.35 8.04
CA TYR A 413 -5.19 3.90 8.01
C TYR A 413 -6.49 3.14 8.22
N LEU A 414 -6.66 2.05 7.47
CA LEU A 414 -7.73 1.08 7.65
C LEU A 414 -7.20 -0.14 8.41
N ILE A 415 -7.68 -0.35 9.62
CA ILE A 415 -7.24 -1.42 10.53
C ILE A 415 -8.43 -2.34 10.77
N GLU A 416 -8.44 -3.51 10.10
CA GLU A 416 -9.65 -4.33 10.11
C GLU A 416 -9.40 -5.83 10.14
N ASN A 417 -10.34 -6.55 10.76
CA ASN A 417 -10.37 -8.01 10.80
C ASN A 417 -9.08 -8.64 11.34
N ASN A 418 -8.35 -7.93 12.20
CA ASN A 418 -7.18 -8.46 12.88
C ASN A 418 -7.60 -9.16 14.17
N THR A 419 -6.81 -10.14 14.60
CA THR A 419 -6.96 -10.81 15.89
C THR A 419 -5.71 -10.56 16.74
N GLY A 420 -5.87 -9.93 17.90
CA GLY A 420 -4.79 -9.68 18.85
C GLY A 420 -5.02 -10.40 20.16
N THR A 421 -3.94 -10.96 20.72
CA THR A 421 -3.91 -11.58 22.04
C THR A 421 -2.70 -11.09 22.82
N PHE A 422 -2.89 -10.86 24.10
CA PHE A 422 -1.79 -10.65 25.05
C PHE A 422 -1.79 -11.73 26.11
N THR A 423 -0.62 -12.30 26.36
CA THR A 423 -0.34 -13.18 27.48
C THR A 423 1.01 -12.82 28.09
N ALA A 424 1.13 -12.84 29.40
CA ALA A 424 2.41 -12.62 30.08
C ALA A 424 3.47 -13.68 29.64
N PRO A 425 4.77 -13.37 29.69
CA PRO A 425 5.34 -12.11 30.14
C PRO A 425 5.29 -10.99 29.11
N GLY A 426 5.33 -9.75 29.60
CA GLY A 426 5.43 -8.54 28.78
C GLY A 426 4.77 -7.34 29.44
N THR A 427 4.98 -6.17 28.88
CA THR A 427 4.30 -4.90 29.23
C THR A 427 3.20 -4.67 28.20
N PHE A 428 1.98 -4.36 28.67
CA PHE A 428 0.85 -4.16 27.77
C PHE A 428 -0.17 -3.21 28.39
N ALA A 429 -0.44 -2.10 27.72
CA ALA A 429 -1.39 -1.09 28.14
C ALA A 429 -2.69 -1.12 27.35
N ASP A 430 -2.60 -1.19 26.05
CA ASP A 430 -3.75 -1.15 25.15
C ASP A 430 -3.51 -2.05 23.92
N GLY A 431 -4.58 -2.41 23.20
CA GLY A 431 -4.41 -3.24 21.98
C GLY A 431 -3.86 -2.41 20.80
N TYR A 432 -4.55 -1.35 20.47
CA TYR A 432 -4.19 -0.39 19.42
C TYR A 432 -4.18 1.01 20.04
N GLU A 433 -3.13 1.77 19.79
CA GLU A 433 -3.04 3.15 20.26
C GLU A 433 -2.85 4.13 19.11
N THR A 434 -3.29 5.38 19.29
CA THR A 434 -2.90 6.47 18.40
C THR A 434 -2.01 7.44 19.15
N HIS A 435 -0.97 7.96 18.48
CA HIS A 435 -0.21 9.08 18.96
C HIS A 435 -0.20 10.23 17.94
N ASN A 436 -0.14 11.46 18.44
CA ASN A 436 -0.25 12.67 17.62
C ASN A 436 1.00 13.54 17.78
N PRO A 437 2.20 13.08 17.34
CA PRO A 437 3.41 13.88 17.42
C PRO A 437 3.31 15.11 16.53
N ALA A 438 3.89 16.22 16.99
CA ALA A 438 4.06 17.41 16.18
C ALA A 438 5.23 17.22 15.22
N THR A 439 5.04 17.59 13.95
CA THR A 439 6.04 17.44 12.89
C THR A 439 6.24 18.73 12.10
N THR A 440 7.35 18.83 11.38
CA THR A 440 7.62 19.89 10.41
C THR A 440 8.00 19.24 9.09
N PRO A 441 7.17 19.37 8.02
CA PRO A 441 5.89 20.07 7.98
C PRO A 441 4.83 19.42 8.88
N SER A 442 3.80 20.20 9.28
CA SER A 442 2.76 19.74 10.19
C SER A 442 1.74 18.86 9.48
N PHE A 443 1.39 17.73 10.12
CA PHE A 443 0.35 16.79 9.69
C PHE A 443 -0.64 16.51 10.84
N LEU A 444 -1.81 16.00 10.49
CA LEU A 444 -2.79 15.47 11.45
C LEU A 444 -2.41 14.03 11.84
N ASN A 445 -1.21 13.85 12.38
CA ASN A 445 -0.68 12.54 12.74
C ASN A 445 -1.60 11.82 13.73
N GLY A 446 -1.79 10.51 13.54
CA GLY A 446 -2.67 9.66 14.34
C GLY A 446 -4.17 9.91 14.14
N CYS A 447 -4.56 10.59 13.04
CA CYS A 447 -5.94 10.97 12.80
C CYS A 447 -6.52 10.35 11.53
N GLY A 448 -7.86 10.26 11.44
CA GLY A 448 -8.57 9.73 10.28
C GLY A 448 -8.50 8.22 10.14
N ASN A 449 -8.02 7.53 11.15
CA ASN A 449 -7.87 6.08 11.11
C ASN A 449 -9.19 5.38 11.45
N VAL A 450 -9.39 4.19 10.88
CA VAL A 450 -10.64 3.43 10.99
C VAL A 450 -10.35 2.03 11.51
N TRP A 451 -11.04 1.63 12.58
CA TRP A 451 -11.00 0.27 13.14
C TRP A 451 -12.34 -0.42 12.97
N ARG A 452 -12.36 -1.63 12.37
CA ARG A 452 -13.57 -2.44 12.25
C ARG A 452 -13.28 -3.93 12.21
N GLY A 453 -14.17 -4.73 12.80
CA GLY A 453 -14.09 -6.19 12.75
C GLY A 453 -12.88 -6.81 13.46
N ASN A 454 -12.13 -6.04 14.24
CA ASN A 454 -10.97 -6.57 14.98
C ASN A 454 -11.46 -7.32 16.24
N THR A 455 -10.74 -8.38 16.60
CA THR A 455 -10.97 -9.17 17.83
C THR A 455 -9.76 -9.06 18.73
N SER A 456 -9.96 -8.66 19.98
CA SER A 456 -8.91 -8.36 20.93
C SER A 456 -9.12 -9.13 22.24
N ASP A 457 -8.10 -9.84 22.70
CA ASP A 457 -8.00 -10.38 24.07
C ASP A 457 -6.83 -9.72 24.79
N LEU A 458 -7.14 -8.89 25.78
CA LEU A 458 -6.14 -8.06 26.46
C LEU A 458 -5.52 -8.74 27.69
N GLY A 459 -5.74 -10.03 27.89
CA GLY A 459 -5.09 -10.84 28.95
C GLY A 459 -5.41 -10.42 30.38
N GLY A 460 -6.45 -9.62 30.58
CA GLY A 460 -6.86 -9.13 31.92
C GLY A 460 -6.01 -7.95 32.43
N VAL A 461 -5.09 -7.42 31.63
CA VAL A 461 -4.19 -6.31 32.02
C VAL A 461 -4.39 -5.05 31.18
N GLY A 462 -4.66 -5.19 29.87
CA GLY A 462 -4.84 -4.07 28.97
C GLY A 462 -6.10 -3.24 29.29
N THR A 463 -6.04 -1.94 29.02
CA THR A 463 -7.10 -0.99 29.39
C THR A 463 -8.18 -0.95 28.30
N TYR A 464 -7.82 -0.62 27.08
CA TYR A 464 -8.73 -0.57 25.94
C TYR A 464 -8.23 -1.44 24.77
N ALA A 465 -9.15 -2.01 24.00
CA ALA A 465 -8.75 -2.62 22.74
C ALA A 465 -8.21 -1.56 21.77
N ILE A 466 -8.88 -0.38 21.72
CA ILE A 466 -8.49 0.72 20.83
C ILE A 466 -8.52 2.02 21.64
N ARG A 467 -7.35 2.61 21.84
CA ARG A 467 -7.18 3.86 22.58
C ARG A 467 -6.84 5.02 21.63
N ILE A 468 -7.65 6.06 21.67
CA ILE A 468 -7.42 7.31 20.96
C ILE A 468 -6.86 8.33 21.96
N THR A 469 -5.58 8.67 21.86
CA THR A 469 -4.89 9.52 22.85
C THR A 469 -5.33 10.98 22.79
N SER A 470 -5.72 11.50 21.61
CA SER A 470 -6.21 12.88 21.52
C SER A 470 -7.26 13.06 20.43
N THR A 471 -8.51 13.23 20.84
CA THR A 471 -9.60 13.59 19.93
C THR A 471 -9.53 15.05 19.48
N SER A 472 -9.02 15.96 20.34
CA SER A 472 -8.95 17.39 20.03
C SER A 472 -7.96 17.70 18.89
N LYS A 473 -6.83 16.99 18.84
CA LYS A 473 -5.87 17.12 17.73
C LYS A 473 -6.43 16.61 16.40
N CYS A 474 -7.44 15.75 16.43
CA CYS A 474 -8.08 15.17 15.27
C CYS A 474 -9.44 15.83 14.91
N ALA A 475 -9.75 17.02 15.43
CA ALA A 475 -11.04 17.66 15.20
C ALA A 475 -11.41 17.86 13.72
N GLY A 476 -10.42 17.98 12.83
CA GLY A 476 -10.60 18.08 11.37
C GLY A 476 -10.58 16.76 10.61
N ASN A 477 -10.23 15.63 11.27
CA ASN A 477 -10.13 14.30 10.67
C ASN A 477 -10.25 13.24 11.76
N LEU A 478 -11.48 12.90 12.14
CA LEU A 478 -11.75 12.05 13.30
C LEU A 478 -11.38 10.59 13.07
N ASN A 479 -10.84 9.96 14.09
CA ASN A 479 -10.71 8.52 14.18
C ASN A 479 -12.08 7.86 14.39
N VAL A 480 -12.30 6.69 13.77
CA VAL A 480 -13.59 5.98 13.79
C VAL A 480 -13.39 4.55 14.30
N VAL A 481 -14.12 4.19 15.36
CA VAL A 481 -14.17 2.83 15.90
C VAL A 481 -15.56 2.27 15.70
N TYR A 482 -15.69 1.21 14.90
CA TYR A 482 -16.97 0.57 14.61
C TYR A 482 -17.36 -0.45 15.69
N ALA A 483 -18.68 -0.64 15.88
CA ALA A 483 -19.28 -1.61 16.80
C ALA A 483 -18.95 -3.07 16.42
N SER A 484 -18.47 -3.32 15.22
CA SER A 484 -18.01 -4.63 14.78
C SER A 484 -16.68 -5.10 15.41
N ASN A 485 -15.96 -4.20 16.10
CA ASN A 485 -14.80 -4.62 16.89
C ASN A 485 -15.26 -5.30 18.19
N THR A 486 -14.51 -6.31 18.63
CA THR A 486 -14.80 -7.05 19.86
C THR A 486 -13.62 -7.06 20.81
N VAL A 487 -13.89 -7.07 22.11
CA VAL A 487 -12.85 -7.15 23.14
C VAL A 487 -13.26 -8.13 24.25
N THR A 488 -12.28 -8.87 24.73
CA THR A 488 -12.35 -9.70 25.94
C THR A 488 -11.20 -9.38 26.87
N ASN A 489 -11.39 -9.65 28.15
CA ASN A 489 -10.34 -9.49 29.18
C ASN A 489 -9.69 -8.10 29.20
N ALA A 490 -10.45 -7.03 28.85
CA ALA A 490 -10.03 -5.64 29.03
C ALA A 490 -10.38 -5.18 30.46
N THR A 491 -9.54 -4.32 31.04
CA THR A 491 -9.84 -3.74 32.35
C THR A 491 -10.86 -2.60 32.26
N THR A 492 -11.03 -1.99 31.08
CA THR A 492 -11.99 -0.89 30.87
C THR A 492 -12.97 -1.21 29.73
N GLY A 493 -12.52 -1.52 28.50
CA GLY A 493 -13.45 -1.85 27.44
C GLY A 493 -12.91 -1.74 26.02
N LEU A 494 -13.81 -1.51 25.07
CA LEU A 494 -13.47 -1.50 23.63
C LEU A 494 -12.64 -0.26 23.26
N THR A 495 -13.10 0.93 23.64
CA THR A 495 -12.48 2.20 23.26
C THR A 495 -12.89 3.34 24.19
N ASN A 496 -12.10 4.40 24.22
CA ASN A 496 -12.37 5.62 24.99
C ASN A 496 -13.12 6.72 24.19
N ILE A 497 -13.55 6.43 22.95
CA ILE A 497 -14.37 7.33 22.13
C ILE A 497 -15.74 6.72 21.82
N ALA A 498 -16.65 7.52 21.26
CA ALA A 498 -17.95 7.03 20.82
C ALA A 498 -17.80 5.98 19.72
N VAL A 499 -18.52 4.85 19.86
CA VAL A 499 -18.52 3.76 18.88
C VAL A 499 -19.51 4.09 17.78
N THR A 500 -19.09 3.89 16.53
CA THR A 500 -19.95 4.02 15.34
C THR A 500 -20.67 2.69 15.08
N PRO A 501 -22.00 2.67 14.87
CA PRO A 501 -22.77 1.46 14.59
C PRO A 501 -22.31 0.68 13.35
#